data_c15b7187050fd8aac8ddd7303a470226
#
_entry.id   c15b7187050fd8aac8ddd7303a470226
#
_cell.length_a   1.000
_cell.length_b   1.000
_cell.length_c   1.000
_cell.angle_alpha   90.00
_cell.angle_beta   90.00
_cell.angle_gamma   90.00
#
_symmetry.space_group_name_H-M   'P 1'
#
loop_
_entity.id
_entity.type
_entity.pdbx_description
1 polymer ?
#
loop_
_entity_poly.entity_id
_entity_poly.type
_entity_poly.pdbx_seq_one_letter_code
_entity_poly.pdbx_strand_id
1 'polypeptide(L)'
;MRFRKKETKTKRRTGQTAVLAAAAALSGMTLTGCSQPGGQKDEEVVIYSNADDEAVEAMKKTLDQNGYEGKYIFQTFGTSELGGKVMAEGTDMEADLITLSTFYIDSAQETQQMFQKLNFDFELLNQEEQKDYCAPITSQEGTMIVNTEMIKENHLDMPESLKDLTKPEYKDLISVTDVKSSSTAWLLIQALVDAYGEDGAKETLTGIYENAGPHIETSGSAPLKKVRAGEVAVGFGLRQQAVADKAKGLPIDFVDPTEGNFSLTESVAVVDKGEKTNPLAQEMAECIITKGRSELQSYYPNAVYAGETTNPENSSAYPKTFLEPLTAELLKKHEEFSESCK
;
A
#
# COMPACT_ATOMS: atom_id res chain seq x y z
N MET A 1 35.10 -39.19 -35.91
CA MET A 1 34.22 -40.34 -35.77
C MET A 1 32.78 -39.91 -36.06
N ARG A 2 32.25 -40.35 -37.18
CA ARG A 2 30.86 -40.08 -37.65
C ARG A 2 29.87 -40.96 -36.87
N PHE A 3 28.64 -40.47 -36.66
CA PHE A 3 27.37 -41.24 -36.66
C PHE A 3 26.28 -40.29 -36.17
N ARG A 4 25.21 -40.04 -36.72
CA ARG A 4 24.30 -40.47 -37.80
C ARG A 4 22.91 -39.93 -37.39
N LYS A 5 22.31 -39.10 -38.24
CA LYS A 5 20.90 -38.70 -38.25
C LYS A 5 19.97 -39.90 -38.27
N LYS A 6 18.82 -39.82 -37.62
CA LYS A 6 17.62 -40.59 -37.97
C LYS A 6 16.42 -39.61 -38.05
N GLU A 7 16.02 -39.40 -39.29
CA GLU A 7 14.67 -38.92 -39.66
C GLU A 7 13.69 -40.08 -39.55
N THR A 8 12.46 -39.83 -39.15
CA THR A 8 11.34 -40.72 -39.43
C THR A 8 10.11 -39.90 -39.81
N LYS A 9 9.58 -40.31 -40.97
CA LYS A 9 8.55 -39.68 -41.80
C LYS A 9 7.13 -39.87 -41.28
N THR A 10 6.37 -38.85 -41.46
CA THR A 10 4.99 -38.65 -41.93
C THR A 10 4.14 -39.89 -42.22
N LYS A 11 2.89 -39.90 -41.72
CA LYS A 11 1.73 -40.43 -42.42
C LYS A 11 0.49 -39.58 -42.23
N ARG A 12 0.11 -38.87 -43.30
CA ARG A 12 -1.24 -38.33 -43.53
C ARG A 12 -2.19 -39.51 -43.76
N ARG A 13 -3.42 -39.40 -43.22
CA ARG A 13 -4.59 -40.13 -43.73
C ARG A 13 -5.78 -39.17 -43.79
N THR A 14 -6.14 -38.86 -45.00
CA THR A 14 -7.44 -38.30 -45.47
C THR A 14 -8.51 -39.38 -45.40
N GLY A 15 -9.70 -39.02 -45.03
CA GLY A 15 -10.90 -39.85 -45.09
C GLY A 15 -12.15 -38.97 -45.06
N GLN A 16 -12.84 -38.97 -46.19
CA GLN A 16 -14.00 -38.17 -46.56
C GLN A 16 -15.33 -38.69 -45.98
N THR A 17 -16.23 -37.76 -45.79
CA THR A 17 -17.70 -37.75 -46.09
C THR A 17 -18.59 -38.88 -45.60
N ALA A 18 -19.67 -38.48 -44.85
CA ALA A 18 -21.02 -38.88 -45.14
C ALA A 18 -22.04 -37.89 -44.57
N VAL A 19 -22.80 -37.27 -45.45
CA VAL A 19 -24.00 -36.47 -45.22
C VAL A 19 -25.16 -37.46 -45.08
N LEU A 20 -26.03 -37.28 -44.07
CA LEU A 20 -27.37 -37.84 -44.04
C LEU A 20 -28.32 -36.85 -43.40
N ALA A 21 -29.16 -36.26 -44.21
CA ALA A 21 -30.33 -35.51 -43.85
C ALA A 21 -31.50 -36.43 -43.47
N ALA A 22 -32.23 -36.12 -42.42
CA ALA A 22 -33.58 -36.60 -42.18
C ALA A 22 -34.40 -35.52 -41.51
N ALA A 23 -35.52 -35.21 -42.17
CA ALA A 23 -36.45 -34.13 -41.82
C ALA A 23 -37.61 -34.64 -40.91
N ALA A 24 -38.14 -33.70 -40.16
CA ALA A 24 -39.53 -33.47 -39.72
C ALA A 24 -40.18 -34.46 -38.74
N ALA A 25 -40.57 -33.91 -37.59
CA ALA A 25 -41.94 -34.00 -37.07
C ALA A 25 -42.20 -32.86 -36.08
N LEU A 26 -43.15 -31.97 -36.40
CA LEU A 26 -43.75 -31.00 -35.51
C LEU A 26 -44.56 -31.73 -34.42
N SER A 27 -44.34 -31.39 -33.15
CA SER A 27 -45.35 -31.57 -32.12
C SER A 27 -45.19 -30.38 -31.15
N GLY A 28 -46.17 -29.49 -31.20
CA GLY A 28 -46.28 -28.37 -30.30
C GLY A 28 -46.54 -28.84 -28.86
N MET A 29 -45.69 -28.41 -27.95
CA MET A 29 -45.99 -28.33 -26.53
C MET A 29 -45.60 -26.92 -26.08
N THR A 30 -46.66 -26.14 -25.82
CA THR A 30 -46.57 -24.87 -25.11
C THR A 30 -46.16 -25.16 -23.68
N LEU A 31 -44.87 -25.07 -23.42
CA LEU A 31 -44.34 -24.94 -22.07
C LEU A 31 -44.36 -23.46 -21.70
N THR A 32 -45.37 -23.09 -20.90
CA THR A 32 -45.32 -21.87 -20.08
C THR A 32 -44.13 -21.97 -19.15
N GLY A 33 -42.98 -21.50 -19.64
CA GLY A 33 -41.81 -21.24 -18.80
C GLY A 33 -42.11 -20.05 -17.90
N CYS A 34 -42.32 -20.29 -16.61
CA CYS A 34 -42.15 -19.26 -15.61
C CYS A 34 -40.76 -18.67 -15.80
N SER A 35 -40.72 -17.45 -16.32
CA SER A 35 -39.54 -16.61 -16.22
C SER A 35 -39.30 -16.35 -14.72
N GLN A 36 -38.41 -17.07 -14.11
CA GLN A 36 -37.78 -16.57 -12.90
C GLN A 36 -37.15 -15.22 -13.29
N PRO A 37 -37.38 -14.16 -12.50
CA PRO A 37 -36.59 -12.95 -12.67
C PRO A 37 -35.13 -13.41 -12.55
N GLY A 38 -34.34 -13.22 -13.60
CA GLY A 38 -32.93 -13.40 -13.54
C GLY A 38 -32.42 -12.54 -12.39
N GLY A 39 -31.94 -13.16 -11.32
CA GLY A 39 -31.17 -12.46 -10.33
C GLY A 39 -30.02 -11.80 -11.11
N GLN A 40 -29.98 -10.47 -11.11
CA GLN A 40 -28.82 -9.72 -11.45
C GLN A 40 -27.70 -10.37 -10.60
N LYS A 41 -26.69 -10.98 -11.23
CA LYS A 41 -25.48 -11.27 -10.50
C LYS A 41 -25.01 -9.91 -10.01
N ASP A 42 -25.02 -9.70 -8.72
CA ASP A 42 -24.39 -8.54 -8.13
C ASP A 42 -22.96 -8.54 -8.67
N GLU A 43 -22.58 -7.50 -9.42
CA GLU A 43 -21.21 -7.38 -9.94
C GLU A 43 -20.28 -7.29 -8.73
N GLU A 44 -19.19 -8.07 -8.74
CA GLU A 44 -18.19 -8.05 -7.69
C GLU A 44 -17.61 -6.63 -7.56
N VAL A 45 -17.41 -6.15 -6.34
CA VAL A 45 -16.74 -4.86 -6.07
C VAL A 45 -15.25 -5.01 -6.38
N VAL A 46 -14.74 -4.20 -7.27
CA VAL A 46 -13.30 -4.15 -7.56
C VAL A 46 -12.63 -3.21 -6.56
N ILE A 47 -11.71 -3.74 -5.74
CA ILE A 47 -10.97 -3.02 -4.71
C ILE A 47 -9.50 -2.90 -5.13
N TYR A 48 -8.99 -1.68 -5.29
CA TYR A 48 -7.59 -1.42 -5.51
C TYR A 48 -6.94 -0.88 -4.24
N SER A 49 -5.75 -1.37 -3.90
CA SER A 49 -5.07 -1.05 -2.64
C SER A 49 -3.56 -0.89 -2.81
N ASN A 50 -2.95 0.07 -2.09
CA ASN A 50 -1.51 0.14 -1.90
C ASN A 50 -1.06 -0.34 -0.53
N ALA A 51 -1.99 -0.87 0.27
CA ALA A 51 -1.71 -1.26 1.65
C ALA A 51 -0.72 -2.44 1.74
N ASP A 52 0.01 -2.50 2.85
CA ASP A 52 0.87 -3.64 3.19
C ASP A 52 0.05 -4.92 3.42
N ASP A 53 0.72 -6.08 3.36
CA ASP A 53 0.09 -7.39 3.45
C ASP A 53 -0.78 -7.54 4.71
N GLU A 54 -0.34 -7.04 5.87
CA GLU A 54 -1.09 -7.10 7.13
C GLU A 54 -2.42 -6.33 7.07
N ALA A 55 -2.43 -5.14 6.47
CA ALA A 55 -3.65 -4.37 6.32
C ALA A 55 -4.59 -5.00 5.27
N VAL A 56 -4.04 -5.52 4.18
CA VAL A 56 -4.81 -6.24 3.15
C VAL A 56 -5.51 -7.46 3.76
N GLU A 57 -4.79 -8.29 4.50
CA GLU A 57 -5.35 -9.47 5.15
C GLU A 57 -6.41 -9.10 6.21
N ALA A 58 -6.18 -8.02 6.98
CA ALA A 58 -7.16 -7.53 7.95
C ALA A 58 -8.45 -7.07 7.27
N MET A 59 -8.36 -6.32 6.17
CA MET A 59 -9.51 -5.86 5.40
C MET A 59 -10.28 -7.03 4.77
N LYS A 60 -9.60 -7.95 4.10
CA LYS A 60 -10.22 -9.16 3.52
C LYS A 60 -10.92 -10.00 4.58
N LYS A 61 -10.23 -10.30 5.67
CA LYS A 61 -10.81 -11.04 6.82
C LYS A 61 -12.07 -10.37 7.35
N THR A 62 -12.04 -9.03 7.46
CA THR A 62 -13.20 -8.27 7.90
C THR A 62 -14.36 -8.41 6.92
N LEU A 63 -14.12 -8.23 5.63
CA LEU A 63 -15.15 -8.36 4.61
C LEU A 63 -15.74 -9.77 4.57
N ASP A 64 -14.91 -10.81 4.57
CA ASP A 64 -15.35 -12.21 4.53
C ASP A 64 -16.20 -12.58 5.74
N GLN A 65 -15.80 -12.17 6.93
CA GLN A 65 -16.53 -12.41 8.17
C GLN A 65 -17.89 -11.67 8.26
N ASN A 66 -18.06 -10.62 7.46
CA ASN A 66 -19.30 -9.84 7.43
C ASN A 66 -20.17 -10.11 6.19
N GLY A 67 -19.93 -11.22 5.47
CA GLY A 67 -20.81 -11.73 4.43
C GLY A 67 -20.49 -11.20 3.02
N TYR A 68 -19.30 -10.67 2.80
CA TYR A 68 -18.82 -10.21 1.50
C TYR A 68 -17.86 -11.20 0.81
N GLU A 69 -17.62 -12.40 1.39
CA GLU A 69 -16.82 -13.46 0.76
C GLU A 69 -17.36 -13.78 -0.65
N GLY A 70 -16.45 -13.71 -1.65
CA GLY A 70 -16.80 -13.94 -3.05
C GLY A 70 -17.62 -12.83 -3.71
N LYS A 71 -17.73 -11.64 -3.09
CA LYS A 71 -18.42 -10.47 -3.64
C LYS A 71 -17.46 -9.33 -4.02
N TYR A 72 -16.15 -9.54 -3.94
CA TYR A 72 -15.16 -8.55 -4.30
C TYR A 72 -13.94 -9.17 -4.97
N ILE A 73 -13.23 -8.36 -5.76
CA ILE A 73 -11.92 -8.65 -6.33
C ILE A 73 -10.94 -7.66 -5.71
N PHE A 74 -9.95 -8.16 -4.98
CA PHE A 74 -8.95 -7.34 -4.29
C PHE A 74 -7.62 -7.38 -5.05
N GLN A 75 -7.12 -6.22 -5.51
CA GLN A 75 -5.86 -6.09 -6.23
C GLN A 75 -4.93 -5.10 -5.51
N THR A 76 -3.65 -5.46 -5.42
CA THR A 76 -2.63 -4.64 -4.76
C THR A 76 -1.65 -4.06 -5.77
N PHE A 77 -1.19 -2.83 -5.51
CA PHE A 77 -0.30 -2.04 -6.35
C PHE A 77 0.74 -1.32 -5.48
N GLY A 78 1.84 -0.88 -6.09
CA GLY A 78 2.71 0.10 -5.46
C GLY A 78 2.02 1.46 -5.32
N THR A 79 2.42 2.26 -4.32
CA THR A 79 1.75 3.54 -4.02
C THR A 79 1.73 4.49 -5.22
N SER A 80 2.88 4.74 -5.85
CA SER A 80 2.95 5.65 -7.02
C SER A 80 2.26 5.07 -8.26
N GLU A 81 2.24 3.74 -8.42
CA GLU A 81 1.52 3.08 -9.50
C GLU A 81 0.00 3.30 -9.36
N LEU A 82 -0.57 2.99 -8.18
CA LEU A 82 -1.99 3.20 -7.94
C LEU A 82 -2.35 4.68 -7.96
N GLY A 83 -1.54 5.53 -7.34
CA GLY A 83 -1.72 6.98 -7.38
C GLY A 83 -1.73 7.52 -8.81
N GLY A 84 -0.78 7.09 -9.64
CA GLY A 84 -0.73 7.44 -11.07
C GLY A 84 -1.97 6.98 -11.82
N LYS A 85 -2.47 5.76 -11.55
CA LYS A 85 -3.72 5.22 -12.11
C LYS A 85 -4.93 6.09 -11.74
N VAL A 86 -5.09 6.39 -10.45
CA VAL A 86 -6.16 7.23 -9.93
C VAL A 86 -6.16 8.60 -10.61
N MET A 87 -4.99 9.25 -10.68
CA MET A 87 -4.85 10.56 -11.31
C MET A 87 -5.08 10.55 -12.82
N ALA A 88 -4.80 9.45 -13.52
CA ALA A 88 -4.94 9.34 -14.98
C ALA A 88 -6.33 8.87 -15.42
N GLU A 89 -6.94 7.92 -14.73
CA GLU A 89 -8.19 7.26 -15.14
C GLU A 89 -9.43 7.93 -14.53
N GLY A 90 -9.30 8.56 -13.36
CA GLY A 90 -10.43 9.22 -12.69
C GLY A 90 -11.61 8.27 -12.47
N THR A 91 -12.83 8.74 -12.76
CA THR A 91 -14.06 7.95 -12.62
C THR A 91 -14.19 6.81 -13.64
N ASP A 92 -13.36 6.79 -14.69
CA ASP A 92 -13.36 5.71 -15.70
C ASP A 92 -12.55 4.48 -15.25
N MET A 93 -11.90 4.54 -14.08
CA MET A 93 -11.13 3.41 -13.55
C MET A 93 -12.03 2.19 -13.26
N GLU A 94 -11.42 0.99 -13.34
CA GLU A 94 -12.14 -0.25 -13.06
C GLU A 94 -12.58 -0.37 -11.58
N ALA A 95 -11.74 0.12 -10.65
CA ALA A 95 -12.02 0.02 -9.22
C ALA A 95 -13.30 0.76 -8.82
N ASP A 96 -14.09 0.14 -7.96
CA ASP A 96 -15.26 0.74 -7.31
C ASP A 96 -14.89 1.35 -5.96
N LEU A 97 -13.90 0.74 -5.30
CA LEU A 97 -13.39 1.15 -4.00
C LEU A 97 -11.87 1.17 -4.05
N ILE A 98 -11.25 2.19 -3.49
CA ILE A 98 -9.81 2.27 -3.35
C ILE A 98 -9.40 2.42 -1.89
N THR A 99 -8.24 1.85 -1.54
CA THR A 99 -7.51 2.19 -0.32
C THR A 99 -6.14 2.68 -0.72
N LEU A 100 -5.82 3.93 -0.39
CA LEU A 100 -4.63 4.61 -0.90
C LEU A 100 -4.18 5.68 0.09
N SER A 101 -2.92 6.07 0.01
CA SER A 101 -2.41 7.23 0.74
C SER A 101 -3.30 8.44 0.53
N THR A 102 -3.76 9.03 1.63
CA THR A 102 -4.81 10.06 1.65
C THR A 102 -4.49 11.25 0.75
N PHE A 103 -3.21 11.63 0.62
CA PHE A 103 -2.81 12.75 -0.24
C PHE A 103 -3.10 12.51 -1.75
N TYR A 104 -3.09 11.26 -2.22
CA TYR A 104 -3.51 10.95 -3.59
C TYR A 104 -5.02 11.05 -3.75
N ILE A 105 -5.77 10.55 -2.76
CA ILE A 105 -7.24 10.68 -2.73
C ILE A 105 -7.64 12.15 -2.74
N ASP A 106 -6.99 12.98 -1.91
CA ASP A 106 -7.22 14.42 -1.86
C ASP A 106 -6.90 15.11 -3.17
N SER A 107 -5.74 14.81 -3.75
CA SER A 107 -5.33 15.39 -5.04
C SER A 107 -6.28 15.02 -6.18
N ALA A 108 -6.78 13.78 -6.19
CA ALA A 108 -7.76 13.32 -7.18
C ALA A 108 -9.14 13.94 -6.94
N GLN A 109 -9.55 14.09 -5.68
CA GLN A 109 -10.81 14.76 -5.35
C GLN A 109 -10.80 16.23 -5.73
N GLU A 110 -9.70 16.92 -5.44
CA GLU A 110 -9.55 18.34 -5.78
C GLU A 110 -9.60 18.58 -7.31
N THR A 111 -8.92 17.73 -8.07
CA THR A 111 -8.76 17.92 -9.52
C THR A 111 -9.89 17.33 -10.35
N GLN A 112 -10.54 16.26 -9.91
CA GLN A 112 -11.47 15.46 -10.70
C GLN A 112 -12.82 15.22 -10.02
N GLN A 113 -12.95 15.48 -8.70
CA GLN A 113 -14.16 15.22 -7.91
C GLN A 113 -14.68 13.78 -8.08
N MET A 114 -13.75 12.82 -8.05
CA MET A 114 -14.02 11.45 -8.47
C MET A 114 -14.55 10.52 -7.37
N PHE A 115 -14.65 11.00 -6.14
CA PHE A 115 -15.10 10.17 -5.03
C PHE A 115 -16.46 10.59 -4.52
N GLN A 116 -17.30 9.60 -4.21
CA GLN A 116 -18.58 9.83 -3.59
C GLN A 116 -18.42 10.31 -2.14
N LYS A 117 -19.40 11.07 -1.69
CA LYS A 117 -19.61 11.25 -0.27
C LYS A 117 -19.92 9.91 0.38
N LEU A 118 -19.19 9.59 1.47
CA LEU A 118 -19.46 8.41 2.27
C LEU A 118 -20.85 8.52 2.94
N ASN A 119 -21.58 7.42 2.95
CA ASN A 119 -22.96 7.40 3.45
C ASN A 119 -23.07 6.88 4.90
N PHE A 120 -21.94 6.78 5.60
CA PHE A 120 -21.86 6.39 7.00
C PHE A 120 -21.15 7.47 7.83
N ASP A 121 -21.45 7.51 9.12
CA ASP A 121 -20.89 8.47 10.05
C ASP A 121 -19.63 7.93 10.70
N PHE A 122 -18.64 8.79 10.83
CA PHE A 122 -17.41 8.58 11.61
C PHE A 122 -16.90 9.91 12.14
N GLU A 123 -16.11 9.87 13.20
CA GLU A 123 -15.54 11.05 13.82
C GLU A 123 -14.03 10.84 14.02
N LEU A 124 -13.21 11.73 13.44
CA LEU A 124 -11.77 11.69 13.59
C LEU A 124 -11.32 12.30 14.91
N LEU A 125 -10.18 11.85 15.41
CA LEU A 125 -9.51 12.43 16.56
C LEU A 125 -9.14 13.90 16.29
N ASN A 126 -8.62 14.17 15.08
CA ASN A 126 -8.42 15.53 14.57
C ASN A 126 -9.54 15.89 13.58
N GLN A 127 -10.54 16.63 14.04
CA GLN A 127 -11.70 17.00 13.21
C GLN A 127 -11.36 17.95 12.06
N GLU A 128 -10.23 18.66 12.11
CA GLU A 128 -9.78 19.51 10.99
C GLU A 128 -9.37 18.68 9.75
N GLU A 129 -9.03 17.44 9.95
CA GLU A 129 -8.68 16.48 8.87
C GLU A 129 -9.88 15.71 8.34
N GLN A 130 -11.06 15.85 8.97
CA GLN A 130 -12.24 15.09 8.57
C GLN A 130 -12.78 15.54 7.23
N LYS A 131 -12.98 14.56 6.33
CA LYS A 131 -13.51 14.75 4.98
C LYS A 131 -14.73 13.85 4.81
N ASP A 132 -15.61 14.23 3.89
CA ASP A 132 -16.83 13.45 3.66
C ASP A 132 -16.69 12.43 2.52
N TYR A 133 -15.58 12.40 1.78
CA TYR A 133 -15.32 11.51 0.64
C TYR A 133 -14.30 10.40 0.92
N CYS A 134 -13.65 10.41 2.07
CA CYS A 134 -12.73 9.34 2.46
C CYS A 134 -12.69 9.16 3.98
N ALA A 135 -12.33 7.96 4.43
CA ALA A 135 -12.16 7.63 5.84
C ALA A 135 -10.81 6.94 6.06
N PRO A 136 -10.00 7.38 7.05
CA PRO A 136 -8.70 6.77 7.34
C PRO A 136 -8.80 5.30 7.73
N ILE A 137 -7.92 4.46 7.17
CA ILE A 137 -7.77 3.05 7.56
C ILE A 137 -6.56 2.84 8.46
N THR A 138 -5.46 3.55 8.19
CA THR A 138 -4.22 3.47 8.97
C THR A 138 -3.57 4.85 9.10
N SER A 139 -2.77 5.02 10.16
CA SER A 139 -1.79 6.10 10.29
C SER A 139 -0.45 5.48 10.65
N GLN A 140 0.61 5.87 9.95
CA GLN A 140 1.92 5.22 9.99
C GLN A 140 3.00 6.28 10.19
N GLU A 141 3.98 5.99 11.05
CA GLU A 141 5.13 6.87 11.32
C GLU A 141 6.43 6.23 10.86
N GLY A 142 7.33 7.06 10.30
CA GLY A 142 8.68 6.66 9.92
C GLY A 142 9.63 6.63 11.11
N THR A 143 10.54 5.64 11.13
CA THR A 143 11.62 5.53 12.13
C THR A 143 12.83 4.80 11.57
N MET A 144 13.97 4.90 12.24
CA MET A 144 15.11 4.00 12.01
C MET A 144 14.87 2.70 12.78
N ILE A 145 14.97 1.58 12.07
CA ILE A 145 14.84 0.22 12.61
C ILE A 145 16.24 -0.36 12.71
N VAL A 146 16.64 -0.86 13.87
CA VAL A 146 18.00 -1.33 14.10
C VAL A 146 18.04 -2.80 14.52
N ASN A 147 19.01 -3.55 13.99
CA ASN A 147 19.36 -4.87 14.49
C ASN A 147 20.43 -4.71 15.57
N THR A 148 20.06 -4.94 16.82
CA THR A 148 20.91 -4.72 17.99
C THR A 148 22.13 -5.64 18.06
N GLU A 149 22.04 -6.83 17.45
CA GLU A 149 23.16 -7.76 17.34
C GLU A 149 24.16 -7.26 16.30
N MET A 150 23.70 -6.84 15.12
CA MET A 150 24.56 -6.29 14.07
C MET A 150 25.24 -4.98 14.50
N ILE A 151 24.54 -4.08 15.20
CA ILE A 151 25.14 -2.87 15.78
C ILE A 151 26.33 -3.25 16.66
N LYS A 152 26.15 -4.25 17.53
CA LYS A 152 27.19 -4.72 18.44
C LYS A 152 28.33 -5.45 17.72
N GLU A 153 28.04 -6.34 16.80
CA GLU A 153 29.02 -7.14 16.06
C GLU A 153 29.90 -6.29 15.17
N ASN A 154 29.34 -5.26 14.54
CA ASN A 154 30.07 -4.32 13.69
C ASN A 154 30.67 -3.13 14.46
N HIS A 155 30.53 -3.11 15.80
CA HIS A 155 31.02 -2.03 16.66
C HIS A 155 30.52 -0.64 16.23
N LEU A 156 29.25 -0.56 15.78
CA LEU A 156 28.63 0.69 15.38
C LEU A 156 28.14 1.46 16.60
N ASP A 157 28.24 2.77 16.56
CA ASP A 157 27.50 3.62 17.47
C ASP A 157 25.99 3.54 17.12
N MET A 158 25.10 3.63 18.12
CA MET A 158 23.65 3.72 17.83
C MET A 158 23.38 5.06 17.15
N PRO A 159 22.72 5.10 15.96
CA PRO A 159 22.40 6.35 15.32
C PRO A 159 21.35 7.11 16.13
N GLU A 160 21.44 8.43 16.21
CA GLU A 160 20.44 9.30 16.86
C GLU A 160 19.67 10.13 15.83
N SER A 161 20.24 10.27 14.62
CA SER A 161 19.71 11.09 13.53
C SER A 161 19.81 10.35 12.20
N LEU A 162 18.99 10.74 11.22
CA LEU A 162 19.12 10.28 9.84
C LEU A 162 20.47 10.67 9.25
N LYS A 163 21.01 11.82 9.68
CA LYS A 163 22.33 12.28 9.24
C LYS A 163 23.45 11.35 9.71
N ASP A 164 23.30 10.67 10.84
CA ASP A 164 24.30 9.70 11.30
C ASP A 164 24.49 8.54 10.31
N LEU A 165 23.45 8.20 9.53
CA LEU A 165 23.51 7.15 8.52
C LEU A 165 24.47 7.48 7.35
N THR A 166 24.96 8.72 7.26
CA THR A 166 25.97 9.12 6.26
C THR A 166 27.41 8.83 6.71
N LYS A 167 27.62 8.44 7.97
CA LYS A 167 28.95 8.13 8.49
C LYS A 167 29.54 6.90 7.82
N PRO A 168 30.86 6.86 7.56
CA PRO A 168 31.50 5.77 6.82
C PRO A 168 31.32 4.38 7.44
N GLU A 169 31.15 4.28 8.77
CA GLU A 169 30.92 3.01 9.46
C GLU A 169 29.63 2.31 9.08
N TYR A 170 28.66 3.03 8.51
CA TYR A 170 27.38 2.46 8.03
C TYR A 170 27.42 1.98 6.58
N LYS A 171 28.58 2.04 5.92
CA LYS A 171 28.73 1.64 4.51
C LYS A 171 28.27 0.20 4.31
N ASP A 172 27.32 0.00 3.36
CA ASP A 172 26.69 -1.28 3.02
C ASP A 172 25.94 -1.96 4.20
N LEU A 173 25.67 -1.22 5.29
CA LEU A 173 24.97 -1.71 6.49
C LEU A 173 23.63 -1.03 6.74
N ILE A 174 23.15 -0.22 5.79
CA ILE A 174 21.82 0.41 5.88
C ILE A 174 20.94 0.04 4.69
N SER A 175 19.64 0.07 4.90
CA SER A 175 18.66 -0.15 3.84
C SER A 175 17.57 0.92 3.90
N VAL A 176 17.24 1.47 2.74
CA VAL A 176 16.17 2.46 2.56
C VAL A 176 15.33 2.08 1.34
N THR A 177 14.15 2.68 1.21
CA THR A 177 13.26 2.42 0.07
C THR A 177 13.34 3.57 -0.95
N ASP A 178 13.18 3.25 -2.22
CA ASP A 178 12.98 4.24 -3.27
C ASP A 178 11.60 4.87 -3.14
N VAL A 179 11.54 6.21 -3.10
CA VAL A 179 10.28 6.96 -2.94
C VAL A 179 9.30 6.73 -4.10
N LYS A 180 9.79 6.44 -5.31
CA LYS A 180 8.94 6.07 -6.45
C LYS A 180 8.19 4.75 -6.24
N SER A 181 8.67 3.91 -5.35
CA SER A 181 8.11 2.58 -5.11
C SER A 181 7.21 2.54 -3.88
N SER A 182 7.45 3.39 -2.88
CA SER A 182 6.69 3.37 -1.63
C SER A 182 6.68 4.72 -0.92
N SER A 183 5.50 5.09 -0.43
CA SER A 183 5.28 6.28 0.40
C SER A 183 6.03 6.24 1.75
N THR A 184 6.43 5.07 2.25
CA THR A 184 7.29 4.95 3.44
C THR A 184 8.60 5.72 3.28
N ALA A 185 9.20 5.68 2.07
CA ALA A 185 10.41 6.44 1.79
C ALA A 185 10.18 7.96 1.80
N TRP A 186 8.96 8.41 1.55
CA TRP A 186 8.65 9.84 1.60
C TRP A 186 8.72 10.41 3.01
N LEU A 187 8.47 9.59 4.04
CA LEU A 187 8.64 9.98 5.44
C LEU A 187 10.10 10.38 5.75
N LEU A 188 11.07 9.64 5.17
CA LEU A 188 12.49 9.98 5.26
C LEU A 188 12.80 11.33 4.61
N ILE A 189 12.28 11.55 3.40
CA ILE A 189 12.52 12.79 2.64
C ILE A 189 11.90 13.98 3.35
N GLN A 190 10.66 13.86 3.85
CA GLN A 190 10.00 14.89 4.64
C GLN A 190 10.84 15.29 5.85
N ALA A 191 11.38 14.31 6.60
CA ALA A 191 12.22 14.56 7.76
C ALA A 191 13.50 15.32 7.39
N LEU A 192 14.15 14.94 6.30
CA LEU A 192 15.38 15.60 5.86
C LEU A 192 15.11 17.02 5.34
N VAL A 193 14.07 17.22 4.54
CA VAL A 193 13.73 18.54 3.98
C VAL A 193 13.28 19.51 5.08
N ASP A 194 12.48 19.04 6.03
CA ASP A 194 12.04 19.86 7.17
C ASP A 194 13.22 20.27 8.07
N ALA A 195 14.15 19.33 8.35
CA ALA A 195 15.26 19.59 9.25
C ALA A 195 16.37 20.42 8.62
N TYR A 196 16.67 20.24 7.33
CA TYR A 196 17.90 20.76 6.71
C TYR A 196 17.66 21.64 5.48
N GLY A 197 16.40 21.81 5.05
CA GLY A 197 16.08 22.44 3.77
C GLY A 197 16.52 21.59 2.57
N GLU A 198 16.22 22.03 1.34
CA GLU A 198 16.52 21.23 0.14
C GLU A 198 18.03 20.91 -0.04
N ASP A 199 18.91 21.88 0.20
CA ASP A 199 20.36 21.68 0.01
C ASP A 199 20.95 20.70 1.03
N GLY A 200 20.64 20.87 2.32
CA GLY A 200 21.11 19.98 3.36
C GLY A 200 20.49 18.59 3.30
N ALA A 201 19.22 18.51 2.89
CA ALA A 201 18.53 17.24 2.63
C ALA A 201 19.19 16.50 1.46
N LYS A 202 19.58 17.23 0.40
CA LYS A 202 20.28 16.64 -0.76
C LYS A 202 21.62 16.03 -0.35
N GLU A 203 22.45 16.78 0.40
CA GLU A 203 23.73 16.28 0.90
C GLU A 203 23.52 15.01 1.75
N THR A 204 22.57 15.05 2.68
CA THR A 204 22.32 13.92 3.59
C THR A 204 21.77 12.70 2.85
N LEU A 205 20.78 12.88 1.96
CA LEU A 205 20.17 11.78 1.22
C LEU A 205 21.17 11.12 0.26
N THR A 206 22.05 11.91 -0.40
CA THR A 206 23.15 11.37 -1.22
C THR A 206 24.06 10.49 -0.37
N GLY A 207 24.48 10.93 0.81
CA GLY A 207 25.32 10.13 1.70
C GLY A 207 24.60 8.86 2.21
N ILE A 208 23.30 8.93 2.48
CA ILE A 208 22.49 7.75 2.82
C ILE A 208 22.46 6.76 1.65
N TYR A 209 22.20 7.21 0.41
CA TYR A 209 22.17 6.33 -0.75
C TYR A 209 23.53 5.73 -1.07
N GLU A 210 24.62 6.50 -0.92
CA GLU A 210 25.99 5.99 -1.06
C GLU A 210 26.30 4.88 -0.03
N ASN A 211 25.82 5.02 1.20
CA ASN A 211 25.99 4.01 2.25
C ASN A 211 25.02 2.83 2.12
N ALA A 212 23.82 3.05 1.59
CA ALA A 212 22.88 1.97 1.29
C ALA A 212 23.37 1.09 0.13
N GLY A 213 24.03 1.68 -0.88
CA GLY A 213 24.56 0.92 -2.01
C GLY A 213 23.50 0.04 -2.69
N PRO A 214 23.63 -1.30 -2.64
CA PRO A 214 22.67 -2.22 -3.26
C PRO A 214 21.37 -2.40 -2.45
N HIS A 215 21.24 -1.77 -1.29
CA HIS A 215 20.10 -1.91 -0.38
C HIS A 215 19.11 -0.75 -0.49
N ILE A 216 18.98 -0.16 -1.68
CA ILE A 216 17.87 0.74 -2.02
C ILE A 216 16.74 -0.13 -2.57
N GLU A 217 15.67 -0.25 -1.80
CA GLU A 217 14.61 -1.24 -2.01
C GLU A 217 13.42 -0.69 -2.80
N THR A 218 12.63 -1.58 -3.36
CA THR A 218 11.42 -1.25 -4.14
C THR A 218 10.11 -1.49 -3.38
N SER A 219 10.18 -1.80 -2.08
CA SER A 219 9.02 -2.02 -1.21
C SER A 219 9.27 -1.40 0.16
N GLY A 220 8.27 -0.75 0.74
CA GLY A 220 8.35 -0.10 2.05
C GLY A 220 8.68 -1.05 3.21
N SER A 221 8.32 -2.33 3.09
CA SER A 221 8.62 -3.35 4.10
C SER A 221 9.98 -4.05 3.89
N ALA A 222 10.66 -3.82 2.77
CA ALA A 222 11.92 -4.52 2.47
C ALA A 222 13.07 -4.14 3.41
N PRO A 223 13.27 -2.86 3.82
CA PRO A 223 14.31 -2.53 4.79
C PRO A 223 14.15 -3.30 6.11
N LEU A 224 12.95 -3.38 6.66
CA LEU A 224 12.69 -4.18 7.86
C LEU A 224 13.03 -5.68 7.66
N LYS A 225 12.66 -6.25 6.50
CA LYS A 225 12.98 -7.66 6.19
C LYS A 225 14.48 -7.90 6.18
N LYS A 226 15.28 -6.96 5.64
CA LYS A 226 16.74 -7.03 5.64
C LYS A 226 17.35 -6.88 7.04
N VAL A 227 16.81 -5.97 7.84
CA VAL A 227 17.22 -5.82 9.25
C VAL A 227 16.93 -7.09 10.05
N ARG A 228 15.73 -7.68 9.87
CA ARG A 228 15.36 -8.97 10.50
C ARG A 228 16.27 -10.12 10.09
N ALA A 229 16.67 -10.15 8.83
CA ALA A 229 17.57 -11.19 8.29
C ALA A 229 19.04 -11.01 8.72
N GLY A 230 19.39 -9.88 9.33
CA GLY A 230 20.78 -9.55 9.64
C GLY A 230 21.63 -9.25 8.38
N GLU A 231 20.99 -8.79 7.30
CA GLU A 231 21.70 -8.37 6.09
C GLU A 231 22.23 -6.94 6.21
N VAL A 232 21.52 -6.10 6.98
CA VAL A 232 21.90 -4.72 7.29
C VAL A 232 21.66 -4.41 8.77
N ALA A 233 22.42 -3.47 9.30
CA ALA A 233 22.33 -3.08 10.71
C ALA A 233 21.17 -2.11 10.97
N VAL A 234 20.86 -1.23 10.00
CA VAL A 234 19.82 -0.20 10.11
C VAL A 234 18.95 -0.18 8.86
N GLY A 235 17.66 -0.04 9.04
CA GLY A 235 16.70 0.21 7.97
C GLY A 235 15.82 1.42 8.30
N PHE A 236 15.38 2.19 7.30
CA PHE A 236 14.30 3.14 7.51
C PHE A 236 12.97 2.49 7.13
N GLY A 237 12.00 2.53 8.04
CA GLY A 237 10.72 1.86 7.86
C GLY A 237 9.64 2.35 8.84
N LEU A 238 8.61 1.55 9.02
CA LEU A 238 7.45 1.89 9.85
C LEU A 238 7.69 1.54 11.32
N ARG A 239 7.51 2.52 12.19
CA ARG A 239 7.79 2.46 13.63
C ARG A 239 7.04 1.32 14.33
N GLN A 240 5.74 1.16 14.07
CA GLN A 240 4.91 0.14 14.71
C GLN A 240 5.40 -1.30 14.43
N GLN A 241 6.00 -1.53 13.27
CA GLN A 241 6.53 -2.84 12.92
C GLN A 241 7.77 -3.17 13.75
N ALA A 242 8.65 -2.20 13.99
CA ALA A 242 9.81 -2.37 14.86
C ALA A 242 9.41 -2.56 16.34
N VAL A 243 8.41 -1.80 16.82
CA VAL A 243 7.83 -1.97 18.18
C VAL A 243 7.28 -3.38 18.34
N ALA A 244 6.53 -3.88 17.35
CA ALA A 244 5.97 -5.24 17.39
C ALA A 244 7.05 -6.33 17.39
N ASP A 245 8.14 -6.15 16.65
CA ASP A 245 9.24 -7.10 16.61
C ASP A 245 10.05 -7.11 17.90
N LYS A 246 10.31 -5.95 18.49
CA LYS A 246 10.91 -5.82 19.82
C LYS A 246 10.08 -6.54 20.88
N ALA A 247 8.76 -6.35 20.85
CA ALA A 247 7.85 -7.01 21.77
C ALA A 247 7.84 -8.55 21.64
N LYS A 248 8.12 -9.08 20.44
CA LYS A 248 8.29 -10.51 20.16
C LYS A 248 9.67 -11.04 20.61
N GLY A 249 10.57 -10.20 21.11
CA GLY A 249 11.91 -10.57 21.56
C GLY A 249 12.91 -10.79 20.42
N LEU A 250 12.64 -10.29 19.23
CA LEU A 250 13.63 -10.26 18.15
C LEU A 250 14.75 -9.29 18.49
N PRO A 251 15.97 -9.44 17.93
CA PRO A 251 17.08 -8.51 18.15
C PRO A 251 16.86 -7.20 17.36
N ILE A 252 15.65 -6.70 17.40
CA ILE A 252 15.19 -5.48 16.72
C ILE A 252 14.87 -4.42 17.75
N ASP A 253 15.34 -3.21 17.50
CA ASP A 253 14.94 -2.01 18.21
C ASP A 253 14.63 -0.89 17.19
N PHE A 254 14.19 0.25 17.67
CA PHE A 254 13.94 1.42 16.86
C PHE A 254 14.58 2.65 17.48
N VAL A 255 14.91 3.61 16.64
CA VAL A 255 15.42 4.92 17.05
C VAL A 255 14.59 5.98 16.33
N ASP A 256 13.88 6.77 17.09
CA ASP A 256 13.15 7.92 16.59
C ASP A 256 14.18 9.00 16.20
N PRO A 257 14.26 9.39 14.91
CA PRO A 257 15.29 10.31 14.46
C PRO A 257 15.04 11.73 14.98
N THR A 258 16.10 12.43 15.36
CA THR A 258 16.00 13.81 15.86
C THR A 258 15.47 14.79 14.83
N GLU A 259 15.52 14.47 13.54
CA GLU A 259 14.88 15.23 12.45
C GLU A 259 13.36 15.18 12.53
N GLY A 260 12.79 14.14 13.11
CA GLY A 260 11.37 13.98 13.39
C GLY A 260 10.75 12.71 12.83
N ASN A 261 9.70 12.25 13.51
CA ASN A 261 8.84 11.17 13.06
C ASN A 261 7.68 11.80 12.29
N PHE A 262 7.75 11.73 10.96
CA PHE A 262 6.67 12.14 10.08
C PHE A 262 5.68 11.01 9.90
N SER A 263 4.42 11.35 9.62
CA SER A 263 3.35 10.38 9.44
C SER A 263 2.68 10.49 8.09
N LEU A 264 2.15 9.37 7.62
CA LEU A 264 1.23 9.29 6.48
C LEU A 264 -0.02 8.53 6.89
N THR A 265 -1.14 8.97 6.37
CA THR A 265 -2.44 8.31 6.54
C THR A 265 -2.85 7.66 5.24
N GLU A 266 -3.40 6.44 5.32
CA GLU A 266 -4.07 5.79 4.22
C GLU A 266 -5.57 5.78 4.48
N SER A 267 -6.37 6.00 3.45
CA SER A 267 -7.82 6.11 3.55
C SER A 267 -8.51 5.21 2.54
N VAL A 268 -9.77 4.88 2.85
CA VAL A 268 -10.71 4.25 1.92
C VAL A 268 -11.56 5.33 1.27
N ALA A 269 -11.83 5.18 -0.04
CA ALA A 269 -12.72 6.06 -0.79
C ALA A 269 -13.48 5.26 -1.85
N VAL A 270 -14.71 5.68 -2.17
CA VAL A 270 -15.59 5.05 -3.16
C VAL A 270 -15.59 5.87 -4.43
N VAL A 271 -15.27 5.25 -5.56
CA VAL A 271 -15.25 5.91 -6.87
C VAL A 271 -16.66 6.23 -7.34
N ASP A 272 -16.90 7.48 -7.73
CA ASP A 272 -18.20 7.93 -8.25
C ASP A 272 -18.32 7.61 -9.74
N LYS A 273 -19.01 6.54 -10.06
CA LYS A 273 -19.37 6.16 -11.44
C LYS A 273 -20.81 6.56 -11.79
N GLY A 274 -21.39 7.50 -11.04
CA GLY A 274 -22.78 7.93 -11.20
C GLY A 274 -23.76 6.78 -10.98
N GLU A 275 -24.69 6.58 -11.92
CA GLU A 275 -25.69 5.49 -11.84
C GLU A 275 -25.08 4.07 -11.91
N LYS A 276 -23.80 3.95 -12.28
CA LYS A 276 -23.08 2.67 -12.37
C LYS A 276 -22.26 2.37 -11.12
N THR A 277 -22.22 3.26 -10.13
CA THR A 277 -21.51 2.99 -8.89
C THR A 277 -22.11 1.76 -8.22
N ASN A 278 -21.25 0.78 -7.90
CA ASN A 278 -21.68 -0.42 -7.21
C ASN A 278 -22.07 -0.07 -5.75
N PRO A 279 -23.34 -0.25 -5.36
CA PRO A 279 -23.80 0.14 -4.02
C PRO A 279 -23.07 -0.62 -2.90
N LEU A 280 -22.60 -1.85 -3.15
CA LEU A 280 -21.83 -2.63 -2.18
C LEU A 280 -20.47 -1.98 -1.85
N ALA A 281 -19.94 -1.09 -2.70
CA ALA A 281 -18.68 -0.40 -2.41
C ALA A 281 -18.80 0.49 -1.15
N GLN A 282 -19.92 1.20 -0.98
CA GLN A 282 -20.19 1.98 0.23
C GLN A 282 -20.32 1.09 1.48
N GLU A 283 -21.06 -0.03 1.35
CA GLU A 283 -21.25 -0.98 2.46
C GLU A 283 -19.90 -1.63 2.87
N MET A 284 -19.04 -1.96 1.89
CA MET A 284 -17.72 -2.51 2.17
C MET A 284 -16.77 -1.47 2.78
N ALA A 285 -16.83 -0.21 2.35
CA ALA A 285 -16.10 0.89 2.97
C ALA A 285 -16.50 1.05 4.44
N GLU A 286 -17.81 1.11 4.71
CA GLU A 286 -18.35 1.17 6.08
C GLU A 286 -17.90 -0.05 6.90
N CYS A 287 -17.96 -1.25 6.33
CA CYS A 287 -17.54 -2.48 6.99
C CYS A 287 -16.06 -2.44 7.39
N ILE A 288 -15.16 -2.02 6.49
CA ILE A 288 -13.74 -1.88 6.78
C ILE A 288 -13.52 -0.93 7.96
N ILE A 289 -14.19 0.23 7.97
CA ILE A 289 -14.01 1.26 9.00
C ILE A 289 -14.67 0.85 10.32
N THR A 290 -15.92 0.34 10.29
CA THR A 290 -16.68 0.12 11.53
C THR A 290 -16.44 -1.26 12.17
N LYS A 291 -16.15 -2.28 11.36
CA LYS A 291 -15.93 -3.67 11.81
C LYS A 291 -14.46 -4.07 11.77
N GLY A 292 -13.69 -3.53 10.81
CA GLY A 292 -12.28 -3.86 10.63
C GLY A 292 -11.34 -3.03 11.48
N ARG A 293 -11.76 -1.89 12.02
CA ARG A 293 -10.87 -0.95 12.69
C ARG A 293 -10.08 -1.56 13.84
N SER A 294 -10.69 -2.39 14.67
CA SER A 294 -10.00 -3.05 15.78
C SER A 294 -8.90 -4.00 15.32
N GLU A 295 -9.10 -4.72 14.23
CA GLU A 295 -8.07 -5.59 13.63
C GLU A 295 -6.96 -4.72 13.02
N LEU A 296 -7.30 -3.71 12.24
CA LEU A 296 -6.34 -2.77 11.66
C LEU A 296 -5.51 -2.08 12.74
N GLN A 297 -6.12 -1.63 13.84
CA GLN A 297 -5.42 -0.98 14.96
C GLN A 297 -4.45 -1.93 15.68
N SER A 298 -4.66 -3.25 15.61
CA SER A 298 -3.70 -4.21 16.17
C SER A 298 -2.35 -4.23 15.43
N TYR A 299 -2.34 -3.85 14.14
CA TYR A 299 -1.13 -3.73 13.32
C TYR A 299 -0.66 -2.28 13.18
N TYR A 300 -1.60 -1.33 13.13
CA TYR A 300 -1.37 0.10 12.98
C TYR A 300 -1.96 0.85 14.17
N PRO A 301 -1.25 0.84 15.31
CA PRO A 301 -1.81 1.20 16.61
C PRO A 301 -2.08 2.68 16.83
N ASN A 302 -1.68 3.55 15.87
CA ASN A 302 -1.93 4.97 15.99
C ASN A 302 -3.44 5.26 15.96
N ALA A 303 -3.90 6.04 16.94
CA ALA A 303 -5.29 6.46 17.02
C ALA A 303 -5.60 7.44 15.89
N VAL A 304 -6.73 7.23 15.20
CA VAL A 304 -7.23 8.12 14.15
C VAL A 304 -8.68 8.54 14.38
N TYR A 305 -9.45 7.75 15.13
CA TYR A 305 -10.87 8.02 15.41
C TYR A 305 -11.10 8.49 16.85
N ALA A 306 -12.13 9.31 17.05
CA ALA A 306 -12.54 9.76 18.37
C ALA A 306 -12.79 8.56 19.31
N GLY A 307 -12.26 8.63 20.51
CA GLY A 307 -12.33 7.53 21.49
C GLY A 307 -11.27 6.46 21.37
N GLU A 308 -10.46 6.45 20.31
CA GLU A 308 -9.28 5.58 20.25
C GLU A 308 -8.12 6.15 21.08
N THR A 309 -7.24 5.27 21.52
CA THR A 309 -6.01 5.63 22.23
C THR A 309 -4.82 4.91 21.59
N THR A 310 -3.71 5.63 21.43
CA THR A 310 -2.44 5.03 21.05
C THR A 310 -1.76 4.44 22.29
N ASN A 311 -1.24 3.20 22.18
CA ASN A 311 -0.40 2.64 23.22
C ASN A 311 0.84 3.53 23.39
N PRO A 312 1.24 3.93 24.62
CA PRO A 312 2.41 4.77 24.85
C PRO A 312 3.70 4.27 24.19
N GLU A 313 3.89 2.96 24.06
CA GLU A 313 5.06 2.37 23.36
C GLU A 313 5.08 2.70 21.87
N ASN A 314 3.94 3.00 21.27
CA ASN A 314 3.81 3.43 19.88
C ASN A 314 3.86 4.94 19.69
N SER A 315 3.94 5.72 20.77
CA SER A 315 4.14 7.17 20.66
C SER A 315 5.60 7.46 20.33
N SER A 316 5.84 8.15 19.23
CA SER A 316 7.18 8.56 18.82
C SER A 316 7.73 9.69 19.71
N ALA A 317 9.06 9.82 19.77
CA ALA A 317 9.72 10.82 20.58
C ALA A 317 9.64 12.23 19.94
N TYR A 318 9.60 12.30 18.61
CA TYR A 318 9.65 13.54 17.84
C TYR A 318 8.55 13.62 16.78
N PRO A 319 7.24 13.52 17.16
CA PRO A 319 6.16 13.54 16.17
C PRO A 319 6.14 14.90 15.46
N LYS A 320 6.07 14.88 14.12
CA LYS A 320 6.02 16.07 13.28
C LYS A 320 5.02 15.93 12.15
N THR A 321 4.45 17.07 11.78
CA THR A 321 3.64 17.23 10.56
C THR A 321 4.45 18.06 9.57
N PHE A 322 4.45 17.66 8.30
CA PHE A 322 5.14 18.41 7.25
C PHE A 322 4.46 19.76 7.02
N LEU A 323 5.25 20.82 6.83
CA LEU A 323 4.74 22.19 6.76
C LEU A 323 3.89 22.47 5.52
N GLU A 324 4.26 21.86 4.38
CA GLU A 324 3.49 21.98 3.14
C GLU A 324 2.41 20.89 3.09
N PRO A 325 1.23 21.16 2.51
CA PRO A 325 0.22 20.14 2.27
C PRO A 325 0.80 18.99 1.45
N LEU A 326 0.60 17.76 1.89
CA LEU A 326 1.00 16.58 1.13
C LEU A 326 0.09 16.43 -0.09
N THR A 327 0.68 16.51 -1.28
CA THR A 327 -0.02 16.40 -2.56
C THR A 327 0.73 15.47 -3.51
N ALA A 328 0.06 14.97 -4.54
CA ALA A 328 0.70 14.20 -5.60
C ALA A 328 1.79 15.01 -6.34
N GLU A 329 1.61 16.34 -6.47
CA GLU A 329 2.60 17.24 -7.08
C GLU A 329 3.84 17.37 -6.20
N LEU A 330 3.68 17.57 -4.88
CA LEU A 330 4.80 17.63 -3.95
C LEU A 330 5.56 16.30 -3.91
N LEU A 331 4.85 15.17 -3.91
CA LEU A 331 5.50 13.85 -4.01
C LEU A 331 6.35 13.75 -5.26
N LYS A 332 5.81 14.13 -6.42
CA LYS A 332 6.55 14.12 -7.69
C LYS A 332 7.81 14.99 -7.63
N LYS A 333 7.72 16.19 -7.04
CA LYS A 333 8.88 17.05 -6.79
C LYS A 333 9.94 16.33 -5.95
N HIS A 334 9.52 15.64 -4.89
CA HIS A 334 10.41 14.89 -4.02
C HIS A 334 10.94 13.58 -4.66
N GLU A 335 10.20 12.97 -5.58
CA GLU A 335 10.73 11.86 -6.41
C GLU A 335 11.87 12.33 -7.33
N GLU A 336 11.69 13.48 -8.00
CA GLU A 336 12.72 14.10 -8.85
C GLU A 336 13.95 14.52 -8.01
N PHE A 337 13.71 15.10 -6.82
CA PHE A 337 14.74 15.42 -5.86
C PHE A 337 15.52 14.18 -5.44
N SER A 338 14.85 13.11 -5.01
CA SER A 338 15.45 11.83 -4.63
C SER A 338 16.31 11.23 -5.74
N GLU A 339 15.81 11.26 -6.98
CA GLU A 339 16.56 10.76 -8.15
C GLU A 339 17.85 11.56 -8.38
N SER A 340 17.84 12.86 -8.08
CA SER A 340 19.04 13.71 -8.20
C SER A 340 20.11 13.44 -7.13
N CYS A 341 19.80 12.63 -6.12
CA CYS A 341 20.70 12.24 -5.02
C CYS A 341 21.38 10.88 -5.26
N LYS A 342 20.98 10.13 -6.28
CA LYS A 342 21.56 8.83 -6.68
C LYS A 342 22.69 9.07 -7.69
#